data_c25006bacd2cd5db231bbd4efaf7f86d
#
_entry.id   c25006bacd2cd5db231bbd4efaf7f86d
#
_cell.length_a   1.000
_cell.length_b   1.000
_cell.length_c   1.000
_cell.angle_alpha   90.00
_cell.angle_beta   90.00
_cell.angle_gamma   90.00
#
_symmetry.space_group_name_H-M   'P 1'
#
loop_
_entity.id
_entity.type
_entity.pdbx_description
1 polymer ?
#
loop_
_entity_poly.entity_id
_entity_poly.type
_entity_poly.pdbx_seq_one_letter_code
_entity_poly.pdbx_strand_id
1 'polypeptide(L)'
;MDKMIVKYDKNFRMKIKNNRNSEIILTDRNGEMLSPSELLAASVASCAMTVLSIKLEANNQNFENCYAEVAKKVDLTTFKVTEINIAFHLKKEYSQEVREKAEKSVEEMCVVGRSLSADVQQNYSFIYDVE
;
A
#
# COMPACT_ATOMS: atom_id res chain seq x y z
N MET A 1 13.54 16.65 -9.82
CA MET A 1 12.42 15.83 -9.33
C MET A 1 11.14 16.15 -10.09
N ASP A 2 10.43 15.12 -10.51
CA ASP A 2 9.11 15.29 -11.09
C ASP A 2 8.14 15.79 -10.02
N LYS A 3 7.18 16.58 -10.45
CA LYS A 3 6.20 17.15 -9.53
C LYS A 3 4.85 16.47 -9.69
N MET A 4 4.16 16.35 -8.59
CA MET A 4 2.74 15.98 -8.56
C MET A 4 1.95 17.25 -8.25
N ILE A 5 0.69 17.26 -8.66
CA ILE A 5 -0.22 18.35 -8.38
C ILE A 5 -1.35 17.82 -7.50
N VAL A 6 -1.60 18.52 -6.40
CA VAL A 6 -2.77 18.29 -5.55
C VAL A 6 -3.63 19.53 -5.67
N LYS A 7 -4.80 19.38 -6.26
CA LYS A 7 -5.68 20.51 -6.57
C LYS A 7 -6.98 20.37 -5.79
N TYR A 8 -7.40 21.46 -5.13
CA TYR A 8 -8.73 21.52 -4.49
C TYR A 8 -9.82 21.49 -5.57
N ASP A 9 -10.79 20.62 -5.40
CA ASP A 9 -11.95 20.55 -6.29
C ASP A 9 -13.15 21.27 -5.64
N LYS A 10 -13.83 20.60 -4.72
CA LYS A 10 -14.98 21.15 -3.99
C LYS A 10 -15.30 20.18 -2.82
N ASN A 11 -16.09 20.63 -1.87
CA ASN A 11 -16.57 19.78 -0.76
C ASN A 11 -15.45 19.00 -0.07
N PHE A 12 -14.32 19.67 0.20
CA PHE A 12 -13.13 19.09 0.83
C PHE A 12 -12.51 17.94 0.04
N ARG A 13 -12.74 17.93 -1.28
CA ARG A 13 -12.20 16.92 -2.20
C ARG A 13 -10.97 17.45 -2.90
N MET A 14 -9.92 16.61 -2.96
CA MET A 14 -8.68 16.91 -3.67
C MET A 14 -8.52 15.97 -4.84
N LYS A 15 -7.93 16.47 -5.91
CA LYS A 15 -7.53 15.68 -7.08
C LYS A 15 -6.03 15.62 -7.11
N ILE A 16 -5.49 14.41 -7.19
CA ILE A 16 -4.05 14.17 -7.19
C ILE A 16 -3.66 13.55 -8.52
N LYS A 17 -2.68 14.12 -9.20
CA LYS A 17 -2.16 13.55 -10.44
C LYS A 17 -0.71 13.96 -10.65
N ASN A 18 -0.02 13.21 -11.50
CA ASN A 18 1.26 13.62 -12.06
C ASN A 18 1.03 14.14 -13.48
N ASN A 19 2.08 14.50 -14.19
CA ASN A 19 1.98 15.02 -15.54
C ASN A 19 2.25 13.96 -16.63
N ARG A 20 2.34 12.68 -16.24
CA ARG A 20 2.67 11.60 -17.18
C ARG A 20 1.45 10.97 -17.83
N ASN A 21 0.29 11.10 -17.21
CA ASN A 21 -0.97 10.56 -17.75
C ASN A 21 -2.15 11.34 -17.16
N SER A 22 -3.37 10.97 -17.54
CA SER A 22 -4.60 11.63 -17.10
C SER A 22 -5.25 11.00 -15.89
N GLU A 23 -4.67 9.95 -15.32
CA GLU A 23 -5.26 9.26 -14.17
C GLU A 23 -5.23 10.15 -12.93
N ILE A 24 -6.31 10.11 -12.16
CA ILE A 24 -6.51 10.97 -10.99
C ILE A 24 -6.86 10.11 -9.78
N ILE A 25 -6.25 10.43 -8.64
CA ILE A 25 -6.65 9.89 -7.35
C ILE A 25 -7.44 10.97 -6.63
N LEU A 26 -8.61 10.61 -6.11
CA LEU A 26 -9.46 11.53 -5.35
C LEU A 26 -9.39 11.22 -3.87
N THR A 27 -9.26 12.28 -3.05
CA THR A 27 -9.38 12.17 -1.60
C THR A 27 -10.43 13.13 -1.09
N ASP A 28 -11.08 12.80 0.03
CA ASP A 28 -11.95 13.75 0.72
C ASP A 28 -12.01 13.44 2.23
N ARG A 29 -12.66 14.30 2.99
CA ARG A 29 -12.91 14.08 4.40
C ARG A 29 -14.32 13.56 4.68
N ASN A 30 -15.17 13.47 3.66
CA ASN A 30 -16.59 13.18 3.82
C ASN A 30 -16.91 11.68 3.81
N GLY A 31 -15.94 10.83 3.53
CA GLY A 31 -16.11 9.38 3.50
C GLY A 31 -16.61 8.83 2.18
N GLU A 32 -16.70 9.64 1.14
CA GLU A 32 -17.09 9.17 -0.20
C GLU A 32 -15.90 8.64 -0.99
N MET A 33 -14.75 9.30 -0.84
CA MET A 33 -13.49 8.92 -1.47
C MET A 33 -12.53 8.44 -0.38
N LEU A 34 -11.33 8.05 -0.77
CA LEU A 34 -10.28 7.74 0.20
C LEU A 34 -9.95 9.00 1.03
N SER A 35 -9.77 8.84 2.33
CA SER A 35 -9.18 9.91 3.13
C SER A 35 -7.68 9.98 2.88
N PRO A 36 -7.02 11.10 3.16
CA PRO A 36 -5.56 11.18 3.05
C PRO A 36 -4.82 10.11 3.86
N SER A 37 -5.30 9.77 5.06
CA SER A 37 -4.66 8.73 5.88
C SER A 37 -4.90 7.33 5.30
N GLU A 38 -6.04 7.10 4.66
CA GLU A 38 -6.27 5.86 3.93
C GLU A 38 -5.33 5.76 2.73
N LEU A 39 -5.09 6.87 2.04
CA LEU A 39 -4.15 6.90 0.93
C LEU A 39 -2.72 6.61 1.40
N LEU A 40 -2.34 7.12 2.58
CA LEU A 40 -1.04 6.80 3.17
C LEU A 40 -0.91 5.28 3.39
N ALA A 41 -1.91 4.66 4.01
CA ALA A 41 -1.91 3.22 4.27
C ALA A 41 -1.89 2.43 2.95
N ALA A 42 -2.69 2.86 1.98
CA ALA A 42 -2.72 2.22 0.65
C ALA A 42 -1.36 2.34 -0.06
N SER A 43 -0.63 3.44 0.14
CA SER A 43 0.68 3.60 -0.47
C SER A 43 1.71 2.63 0.11
N VAL A 44 1.62 2.31 1.40
CA VAL A 44 2.46 1.27 2.01
C VAL A 44 2.18 -0.08 1.35
N ALA A 45 0.90 -0.43 1.22
CA ALA A 45 0.50 -1.68 0.57
C ALA A 45 0.94 -1.72 -0.90
N SER A 46 0.78 -0.62 -1.62
CA SER A 46 1.19 -0.52 -3.02
C SER A 46 2.70 -0.74 -3.17
N CYS A 47 3.48 -0.14 -2.29
CA CYS A 47 4.94 -0.30 -2.30
C CYS A 47 5.34 -1.75 -1.98
N ALA A 48 4.73 -2.33 -0.95
CA ALA A 48 4.99 -3.73 -0.58
C ALA A 48 4.60 -4.70 -1.71
N MET A 49 3.44 -4.46 -2.34
CA MET A 49 2.99 -5.27 -3.48
C MET A 49 3.94 -5.16 -4.66
N THR A 50 4.52 -3.99 -4.87
CA THR A 50 5.52 -3.80 -5.92
C THR A 50 6.75 -4.66 -5.64
N VAL A 51 7.24 -4.67 -4.40
CA VAL A 51 8.38 -5.51 -4.02
C VAL A 51 8.05 -6.99 -4.24
N LEU A 52 6.87 -7.42 -3.77
CA LEU A 52 6.43 -8.81 -3.95
C LEU A 52 6.37 -9.19 -5.43
N SER A 53 5.79 -8.34 -6.28
CA SER A 53 5.66 -8.63 -7.70
C SER A 53 7.02 -8.77 -8.38
N ILE A 54 7.96 -7.89 -8.07
CA ILE A 54 9.31 -7.93 -8.63
C ILE A 54 10.00 -9.26 -8.25
N LYS A 55 9.92 -9.64 -6.97
CA LYS A 55 10.59 -10.85 -6.49
C LYS A 55 9.95 -12.12 -7.04
N LEU A 56 8.62 -12.16 -7.12
CA LEU A 56 7.91 -13.34 -7.59
C LEU A 56 8.05 -13.49 -9.12
N GLU A 57 7.92 -12.42 -9.87
CA GLU A 57 8.10 -12.48 -11.32
C GLU A 57 9.53 -12.84 -11.72
N ALA A 58 10.53 -12.41 -10.94
CA ALA A 58 11.93 -12.78 -11.19
C ALA A 58 12.16 -14.29 -11.08
N ASN A 59 11.28 -15.02 -10.40
CA ASN A 59 11.32 -16.47 -10.27
C ASN A 59 10.33 -17.16 -11.21
N ASN A 60 9.87 -16.46 -12.24
CA ASN A 60 8.87 -16.95 -13.21
C ASN A 60 7.54 -17.32 -12.56
N GLN A 61 7.21 -16.67 -11.44
CA GLN A 61 5.94 -16.87 -10.75
C GLN A 61 4.94 -15.81 -11.19
N ASN A 62 3.69 -16.19 -11.30
CA ASN A 62 2.61 -15.30 -11.70
C ASN A 62 2.07 -14.56 -10.49
N PHE A 63 1.94 -13.23 -10.58
CA PHE A 63 1.40 -12.38 -9.54
C PHE A 63 -0.03 -11.90 -9.83
N GLU A 64 -0.61 -12.31 -10.94
CA GLU A 64 -1.97 -11.88 -11.34
C GLU A 64 -3.00 -12.26 -10.28
N ASN A 65 -3.96 -11.36 -10.07
CA ASN A 65 -5.07 -11.51 -9.13
C ASN A 65 -4.66 -11.49 -7.65
N CYS A 66 -3.38 -11.34 -7.33
CA CYS A 66 -2.96 -11.07 -5.96
C CYS A 66 -3.46 -9.69 -5.55
N TYR A 67 -3.85 -9.53 -4.30
CA TYR A 67 -4.37 -8.26 -3.79
C TYR A 67 -4.06 -8.09 -2.32
N ALA A 68 -4.29 -6.90 -1.79
CA ALA A 68 -4.11 -6.62 -0.38
C ALA A 68 -5.36 -5.92 0.18
N GLU A 69 -5.69 -6.28 1.42
CA GLU A 69 -6.70 -5.57 2.19
C GLU A 69 -5.96 -4.72 3.22
N VAL A 70 -6.35 -3.46 3.31
CA VAL A 70 -5.61 -2.46 4.09
C VAL A 70 -6.56 -1.74 5.04
N ALA A 71 -6.15 -1.63 6.30
CA ALA A 71 -6.88 -0.85 7.29
C ALA A 71 -5.88 0.00 8.09
N LYS A 72 -6.37 1.10 8.66
CA LYS A 72 -5.54 2.00 9.46
C LYS A 72 -6.30 2.49 10.68
N LYS A 73 -5.56 2.90 11.70
CA LYS A 73 -6.11 3.59 12.86
C LYS A 73 -5.48 4.97 13.00
N VAL A 74 -6.30 5.95 13.31
CA VAL A 74 -5.87 7.33 13.58
C VAL A 74 -6.25 7.69 15.00
N ASP A 75 -5.32 8.28 15.74
CA ASP A 75 -5.59 8.86 17.02
C ASP A 75 -5.91 10.34 16.82
N LEU A 76 -7.17 10.71 17.05
CA LEU A 76 -7.63 12.08 16.84
C LEU A 76 -7.18 13.04 17.96
N THR A 77 -6.64 12.52 19.07
CA THR A 77 -6.07 13.35 20.12
C THR A 77 -4.68 13.86 19.73
N THR A 78 -3.86 12.99 19.14
CA THR A 78 -2.50 13.33 18.71
C THR A 78 -2.41 13.66 17.22
N PHE A 79 -3.48 13.43 16.46
CA PHE A 79 -3.54 13.61 14.99
C PHE A 79 -2.48 12.80 14.28
N LYS A 80 -2.33 11.53 14.69
CA LYS A 80 -1.36 10.61 14.08
C LYS A 80 -2.00 9.31 13.64
N VAL A 81 -1.49 8.74 12.56
CA VAL A 81 -1.75 7.35 12.22
C VAL A 81 -0.95 6.50 13.20
N THR A 82 -1.62 5.62 13.93
CA THR A 82 -0.97 4.79 14.94
C THR A 82 -0.74 3.36 14.48
N GLU A 83 -1.53 2.88 13.52
CA GLU A 83 -1.45 1.49 13.10
C GLU A 83 -1.90 1.36 11.65
N ILE A 84 -1.18 0.53 10.91
CA ILE A 84 -1.52 0.13 9.54
C ILE A 84 -1.50 -1.39 9.50
N ASN A 85 -2.62 -2.00 9.08
CA ASN A 85 -2.77 -3.44 8.97
C ASN A 85 -2.96 -3.81 7.51
N ILE A 86 -2.12 -4.70 6.99
CA ILE A 86 -2.17 -5.13 5.61
C ILE A 86 -2.18 -6.66 5.55
N ALA A 87 -3.21 -7.20 4.90
CA ALA A 87 -3.30 -8.63 4.61
C ALA A 87 -3.07 -8.83 3.11
N PHE A 88 -1.97 -9.49 2.76
CA PHE A 88 -1.64 -9.80 1.37
C PHE A 88 -2.22 -11.15 1.00
N HIS A 89 -3.03 -11.18 -0.06
CA HIS A 89 -3.61 -12.42 -0.61
C HIS A 89 -2.82 -12.81 -1.85
N LEU A 90 -2.07 -13.89 -1.72
CA LEU A 90 -1.09 -14.34 -2.70
C LEU A 90 -1.45 -15.73 -3.24
N LYS A 91 -0.78 -16.14 -4.30
CA LYS A 91 -1.06 -17.41 -4.96
C LYS A 91 -0.75 -18.60 -4.05
N LYS A 92 -1.65 -19.58 -4.05
CA LYS A 92 -1.49 -20.84 -3.33
C LYS A 92 -0.28 -21.63 -3.80
N GLU A 93 0.05 -21.53 -5.07
CA GLU A 93 1.08 -22.36 -5.71
C GLU A 93 2.52 -21.98 -5.36
N TYR A 94 2.74 -20.83 -4.71
CA TYR A 94 4.09 -20.43 -4.33
C TYR A 94 4.67 -21.41 -3.31
N SER A 95 5.90 -21.89 -3.57
CA SER A 95 6.61 -22.78 -2.66
C SER A 95 6.99 -22.08 -1.37
N GLN A 96 7.24 -22.84 -0.32
CA GLN A 96 7.64 -22.31 0.98
C GLN A 96 8.91 -21.44 0.88
N GLU A 97 9.87 -21.88 0.09
CA GLU A 97 11.11 -21.13 -0.12
C GLU A 97 10.85 -19.77 -0.78
N VAL A 98 10.01 -19.73 -1.82
CA VAL A 98 9.64 -18.50 -2.51
C VAL A 98 8.88 -17.58 -1.57
N ARG A 99 7.95 -18.11 -0.78
CA ARG A 99 7.17 -17.33 0.19
C ARG A 99 8.08 -16.63 1.19
N GLU A 100 9.01 -17.35 1.79
CA GLU A 100 9.90 -16.80 2.81
C GLU A 100 10.78 -15.67 2.26
N LYS A 101 11.32 -15.84 1.06
CA LYS A 101 12.15 -14.82 0.42
C LYS A 101 11.34 -13.57 0.08
N ALA A 102 10.13 -13.74 -0.44
CA ALA A 102 9.28 -12.63 -0.81
C ALA A 102 8.85 -11.83 0.42
N GLU A 103 8.41 -12.51 1.48
CA GLU A 103 8.01 -11.85 2.73
C GLU A 103 9.15 -11.06 3.35
N LYS A 104 10.34 -11.63 3.38
CA LYS A 104 11.53 -10.96 3.92
C LYS A 104 11.87 -9.71 3.09
N SER A 105 11.73 -9.79 1.77
CA SER A 105 12.01 -8.67 0.87
C SER A 105 11.11 -7.47 1.15
N VAL A 106 9.87 -7.69 1.54
CA VAL A 106 8.94 -6.61 1.91
C VAL A 106 9.52 -5.79 3.06
N GLU A 107 9.99 -6.45 4.12
CA GLU A 107 10.56 -5.77 5.28
C GLU A 107 11.82 -4.97 4.92
N GLU A 108 12.64 -5.50 4.03
CA GLU A 108 13.91 -4.90 3.69
C GLU A 108 13.81 -3.79 2.65
N MET A 109 12.84 -3.87 1.74
CA MET A 109 12.82 -3.04 0.52
C MET A 109 11.60 -2.16 0.35
N CYS A 110 10.64 -2.18 1.28
CA CYS A 110 9.46 -1.31 1.18
C CYS A 110 9.82 0.12 1.56
N VAL A 111 10.09 0.95 0.56
CA VAL A 111 10.51 2.34 0.76
C VAL A 111 9.52 3.13 1.60
N VAL A 112 8.23 3.05 1.26
CA VAL A 112 7.19 3.82 1.96
C VAL A 112 7.07 3.38 3.42
N GLY A 113 6.98 2.07 3.67
CA GLY A 113 6.91 1.55 5.03
C GLY A 113 8.12 1.91 5.87
N ARG A 114 9.31 1.84 5.28
CA ARG A 114 10.56 2.19 5.96
C ARG A 114 10.70 3.68 6.23
N SER A 115 9.93 4.51 5.54
CA SER A 115 9.97 5.97 5.69
C SER A 115 9.03 6.49 6.77
N LEU A 116 8.17 5.64 7.30
CA LEU A 116 7.24 6.03 8.36
C LEU A 116 7.96 6.02 9.72
N SER A 117 7.43 6.84 10.65
CA SER A 117 7.93 6.89 12.01
C SER A 117 7.82 5.53 12.68
N ALA A 118 8.78 5.23 13.57
CA ALA A 118 8.81 3.96 14.31
C ALA A 118 7.61 3.77 15.24
N ASP A 119 6.89 4.84 15.58
CA ASP A 119 5.70 4.74 16.41
C ASP A 119 4.42 4.41 15.63
N VAL A 120 4.52 4.29 14.31
CA VAL A 120 3.44 3.73 13.50
C VAL A 120 3.60 2.22 13.47
N GLN A 121 2.68 1.50 14.07
CA GLN A 121 2.71 0.04 14.07
C GLN A 121 2.26 -0.49 12.70
N GLN A 122 3.12 -1.24 12.04
CA GLN A 122 2.83 -1.84 10.75
C GLN A 122 2.70 -3.35 10.92
N ASN A 123 1.50 -3.89 10.68
CA ASN A 123 1.21 -5.31 10.84
C ASN A 123 0.91 -5.92 9.48
N TYR A 124 1.74 -6.86 9.06
CA TYR A 124 1.62 -7.55 7.78
C TYR A 124 1.23 -9.00 7.99
N SER A 125 0.26 -9.48 7.23
CA SER A 125 -0.06 -10.90 7.17
C SER A 125 -0.06 -11.36 5.72
N PHE A 126 0.40 -12.59 5.50
CA PHE A 126 0.54 -13.17 4.17
C PHE A 126 -0.36 -14.41 4.08
N ILE A 127 -1.36 -14.33 3.22
CA ILE A 127 -2.40 -15.36 3.08
C ILE A 127 -2.32 -15.92 1.67
N TYR A 128 -2.09 -17.22 1.55
CA TYR A 128 -1.87 -17.88 0.27
C TYR A 128 -3.15 -18.61 -0.18
N ASP A 129 -4.13 -17.81 -0.60
CA ASP A 129 -5.47 -18.28 -0.94
C ASP A 129 -5.94 -17.92 -2.36
N VAL A 130 -5.08 -17.33 -3.18
CA VAL A 130 -5.42 -16.93 -4.56
C VAL A 130 -5.09 -18.06 -5.52
N GLU A 131 -6.04 -18.39 -6.41
CA GLU A 131 -5.87 -19.41 -7.45
C GLU A 131 -4.93 -18.99 -8.58
#